data_78f6236dd51525539c88bda7a2a967e3
#
_entry.id   78f6236dd51525539c88bda7a2a967e3
#
_cell.length_a   1.000
_cell.length_b   1.000
_cell.length_c   1.000
_cell.angle_alpha   90.00
_cell.angle_beta   90.00
_cell.angle_gamma   90.00
#
_symmetry.space_group_name_H-M   'P 1'
#
loop_
_entity.id
_entity.type
_entity.pdbx_description
1 polymer ?
#
loop_
_entity_poly.entity_id
_entity_poly.type
_entity_poly.pdbx_seq_one_letter_code
_entity_poly.pdbx_strand_id
1 'polypeptide(L)'
;LALLKRFALIEAGGRRASGYSGGMRRRIDIAMSLIGDPTVVFLDEPTTGLDPERRIEVWNAIRQLASGGTTVLLTTQYLVEAEEIADRIAILHEGRTLTEGTLAELKRLLPPTKVEYVEKQPTLEDVFLALIGSTNAGTSNTEEQE
;
A
#
# COMPACT_ATOMS: atom_id res chain seq x y z
N LEU A 1 -24.40 -0.31 8.45
CA LEU A 1 -23.84 1.07 8.55
C LEU A 1 -22.41 1.06 9.11
N ALA A 2 -22.13 0.22 10.13
CA ALA A 2 -20.79 0.13 10.76
C ALA A 2 -19.70 -0.24 9.75
N LEU A 3 -19.91 -1.24 8.89
CA LEU A 3 -18.96 -1.63 7.84
C LEU A 3 -18.71 -0.52 6.84
N LEU A 4 -19.74 0.18 6.36
CA LEU A 4 -19.56 1.31 5.44
C LEU A 4 -18.70 2.42 6.07
N LYS A 5 -18.86 2.68 7.37
CA LYS A 5 -18.03 3.63 8.11
C LYS A 5 -16.56 3.16 8.17
N ARG A 6 -16.35 1.89 8.53
CA ARG A 6 -15.01 1.28 8.64
C ARG A 6 -14.22 1.35 7.34
N PHE A 7 -14.91 1.21 6.19
CA PHE A 7 -14.29 1.23 4.86
C PHE A 7 -14.40 2.59 4.13
N ALA A 8 -14.77 3.66 4.83
CA ALA A 8 -14.93 5.01 4.27
C ALA A 8 -15.88 5.05 3.04
N LEU A 9 -17.02 4.33 3.13
CA LEU A 9 -18.01 4.23 2.06
C LEU A 9 -19.40 4.80 2.44
N ILE A 10 -19.51 5.53 3.56
CA ILE A 10 -20.80 6.06 4.04
C ILE A 10 -21.46 6.96 2.99
N GLU A 11 -20.70 7.92 2.44
CA GLU A 11 -21.20 8.89 1.46
C GLU A 11 -21.62 8.22 0.13
N ALA A 12 -21.04 7.06 -0.16
CA ALA A 12 -21.36 6.28 -1.34
C ALA A 12 -22.47 5.23 -1.12
N GLY A 13 -22.84 4.99 0.14
CA GLY A 13 -23.75 3.90 0.53
C GLY A 13 -25.14 3.95 -0.12
N GLY A 14 -25.59 5.13 -0.54
CA GLY A 14 -26.86 5.29 -1.29
C GLY A 14 -26.74 5.14 -2.80
N ARG A 15 -25.52 5.00 -3.35
CA ARG A 15 -25.29 4.88 -4.80
C ARG A 15 -25.23 3.42 -5.22
N ARG A 16 -25.57 3.15 -6.49
CA ARG A 16 -25.40 1.82 -7.06
C ARG A 16 -23.91 1.48 -7.18
N ALA A 17 -23.51 0.26 -6.85
CA ALA A 17 -22.13 -0.22 -6.92
C ALA A 17 -21.53 -0.12 -8.33
N SER A 18 -22.35 -0.10 -9.39
CA SER A 18 -21.91 0.14 -10.77
C SER A 18 -21.23 1.51 -10.96
N GLY A 19 -21.58 2.49 -10.13
CA GLY A 19 -21.00 3.83 -10.13
C GLY A 19 -19.78 3.99 -9.21
N TYR A 20 -19.30 2.91 -8.58
CA TYR A 20 -18.14 2.95 -7.71
C TYR A 20 -16.84 2.95 -8.52
N SER A 21 -15.82 3.65 -8.02
CA SER A 21 -14.45 3.51 -8.53
C SER A 21 -13.91 2.09 -8.26
N GLY A 22 -12.81 1.69 -8.93
CA GLY A 22 -12.19 0.38 -8.69
C GLY A 22 -11.85 0.15 -7.21
N GLY A 23 -11.22 1.13 -6.55
CA GLY A 23 -10.90 1.07 -5.13
C GLY A 23 -12.14 1.01 -4.22
N MET A 24 -13.21 1.74 -4.56
CA MET A 24 -14.48 1.66 -3.83
C MET A 24 -15.14 0.29 -3.98
N ARG A 25 -15.11 -0.30 -5.17
CA ARG A 25 -15.63 -1.65 -5.40
C ARG A 25 -14.86 -2.67 -4.56
N ARG A 26 -13.53 -2.60 -4.57
CA ARG A 26 -12.70 -3.52 -3.79
C ARG A 26 -12.94 -3.38 -2.29
N ARG A 27 -13.09 -2.16 -1.78
CA ARG A 27 -13.42 -1.93 -0.36
C ARG A 27 -14.82 -2.44 0.02
N ILE A 28 -15.82 -2.32 -0.85
CA ILE A 28 -17.15 -2.88 -0.57
C ILE A 28 -17.12 -4.41 -0.61
N ASP A 29 -16.38 -5.03 -1.54
CA ASP A 29 -16.21 -6.49 -1.61
C ASP A 29 -15.59 -7.02 -0.31
N ILE A 30 -14.52 -6.38 0.19
CA ILE A 30 -13.93 -6.72 1.48
C ILE A 30 -14.93 -6.50 2.63
N ALA A 31 -15.67 -5.38 2.62
CA ALA A 31 -16.69 -5.10 3.63
C ALA A 31 -17.81 -6.16 3.64
N MET A 32 -18.20 -6.65 2.46
CA MET A 32 -19.21 -7.69 2.33
C MET A 32 -18.71 -9.04 2.87
N SER A 33 -17.43 -9.38 2.71
CA SER A 33 -16.86 -10.61 3.27
C SER A 33 -16.87 -10.64 4.80
N LEU A 34 -17.08 -9.48 5.45
CA LEU A 34 -17.17 -9.36 6.91
C LEU A 34 -18.60 -9.43 7.46
N ILE A 35 -19.60 -9.59 6.60
CA ILE A 35 -20.97 -9.79 7.05
C ILE A 35 -21.04 -11.14 7.77
N GLY A 36 -21.36 -11.13 9.05
CA GLY A 36 -21.37 -12.35 9.88
C GLY A 36 -20.16 -12.49 10.81
N ASP A 37 -19.30 -11.47 10.86
CA ASP A 37 -18.17 -11.37 11.78
C ASP A 37 -17.22 -12.59 11.75
N PRO A 38 -16.64 -12.92 10.56
CA PRO A 38 -15.81 -14.11 10.39
C PRO A 38 -14.49 -13.95 11.15
N THR A 39 -14.00 -15.04 11.71
CA THR A 39 -12.67 -15.08 12.32
C THR A 39 -11.53 -15.13 11.31
N VAL A 40 -11.81 -15.60 10.08
CA VAL A 40 -10.83 -15.70 8.99
C VAL A 40 -11.44 -15.16 7.70
N VAL A 41 -10.66 -14.38 6.96
CA VAL A 41 -11.02 -13.83 5.64
C VAL A 41 -9.95 -14.21 4.62
N PHE A 42 -10.37 -14.67 3.46
CA PHE A 42 -9.49 -14.97 2.32
C PHE A 42 -9.65 -13.86 1.28
N LEU A 43 -8.53 -13.27 0.87
CA LEU A 43 -8.49 -12.21 -0.14
C LEU A 43 -7.56 -12.65 -1.28
N ASP A 44 -8.14 -12.88 -2.44
CA ASP A 44 -7.37 -13.25 -3.62
C ASP A 44 -7.02 -12.01 -4.43
N GLU A 45 -5.71 -11.72 -4.54
CA GLU A 45 -5.14 -10.56 -5.24
C GLU A 45 -5.92 -9.24 -5.00
N PRO A 46 -6.04 -8.77 -3.74
CA PRO A 46 -6.99 -7.69 -3.39
C PRO A 46 -6.70 -6.34 -4.05
N THR A 47 -5.50 -6.11 -4.57
CA THR A 47 -5.10 -4.82 -5.14
C THR A 47 -4.82 -4.88 -6.65
N THR A 48 -5.05 -6.00 -7.29
CA THR A 48 -4.82 -6.15 -8.74
C THR A 48 -5.65 -5.15 -9.53
N GLY A 49 -4.98 -4.46 -10.47
CA GLY A 49 -5.62 -3.45 -11.32
C GLY A 49 -5.88 -2.10 -10.65
N LEU A 50 -5.41 -1.89 -9.42
CA LEU A 50 -5.49 -0.60 -8.74
C LEU A 50 -4.22 0.22 -8.95
N ASP A 51 -4.40 1.55 -9.07
CA ASP A 51 -3.30 2.50 -9.00
C ASP A 51 -2.68 2.54 -7.58
N PRO A 52 -1.46 3.10 -7.42
CA PRO A 52 -0.75 3.11 -6.15
C PRO A 52 -1.53 3.72 -4.98
N GLU A 53 -2.25 4.82 -5.23
CA GLU A 53 -3.00 5.52 -4.19
C GLU A 53 -4.15 4.65 -3.66
N ARG A 54 -4.95 4.06 -4.56
CA ARG A 54 -6.06 3.16 -4.20
C ARG A 54 -5.58 1.86 -3.57
N ARG A 55 -4.38 1.39 -3.92
CA ARG A 55 -3.74 0.24 -3.29
C ARG A 55 -3.50 0.49 -1.81
N ILE A 56 -2.96 1.66 -1.45
CA ILE A 56 -2.75 2.08 -0.05
C ILE A 56 -4.07 2.10 0.73
N GLU A 57 -5.15 2.57 0.12
CA GLU A 57 -6.48 2.56 0.76
C GLU A 57 -6.94 1.13 1.11
N VAL A 58 -6.75 0.18 0.20
CA VAL A 58 -7.08 -1.24 0.42
C VAL A 58 -6.17 -1.85 1.49
N TRP A 59 -4.88 -1.58 1.48
CA TRP A 59 -3.94 -2.03 2.51
C TRP A 59 -4.34 -1.54 3.91
N ASN A 60 -4.73 -0.27 4.02
CA ASN A 60 -5.20 0.28 5.28
C ASN A 60 -6.47 -0.42 5.77
N ALA A 61 -7.38 -0.76 4.86
CA ALA A 61 -8.57 -1.52 5.20
C ALA A 61 -8.21 -2.93 5.70
N ILE A 62 -7.27 -3.62 5.05
CA ILE A 62 -6.79 -4.95 5.46
C ILE A 62 -6.11 -4.89 6.84
N ARG A 63 -5.24 -3.89 7.08
CA ARG A 63 -4.61 -3.69 8.41
C ARG A 63 -5.65 -3.46 9.51
N GLN A 64 -6.70 -2.72 9.22
CA GLN A 64 -7.80 -2.52 10.18
C GLN A 64 -8.57 -3.80 10.49
N LEU A 65 -8.68 -4.74 9.54
CA LEU A 65 -9.25 -6.05 9.79
C LEU A 65 -8.39 -6.86 10.74
N ALA A 66 -7.11 -7.00 10.42
CA ALA A 66 -6.15 -7.76 11.22
C ALA A 66 -6.06 -7.20 12.65
N SER A 67 -5.95 -5.88 12.81
CA SER A 67 -5.92 -5.24 14.14
C SER A 67 -7.22 -5.42 14.92
N GLY A 68 -8.34 -5.66 14.25
CA GLY A 68 -9.63 -6.00 14.86
C GLY A 68 -9.76 -7.46 15.30
N GLY A 69 -8.71 -8.29 15.14
CA GLY A 69 -8.70 -9.69 15.56
C GLY A 69 -9.12 -10.67 14.46
N THR A 70 -9.41 -10.21 13.24
CA THR A 70 -9.71 -11.09 12.10
C THR A 70 -8.40 -11.60 11.49
N THR A 71 -8.26 -12.89 11.33
CA THR A 71 -7.14 -13.47 10.57
C THR A 71 -7.37 -13.25 9.09
N VAL A 72 -6.40 -12.65 8.41
CA VAL A 72 -6.48 -12.41 6.95
C VAL A 72 -5.45 -13.27 6.25
N LEU A 73 -5.89 -14.13 5.34
CA LEU A 73 -5.04 -14.81 4.38
C LEU A 73 -5.22 -14.14 3.02
N LEU A 74 -4.17 -13.54 2.49
CA LEU A 74 -4.21 -12.93 1.16
C LEU A 74 -3.22 -13.58 0.21
N THR A 75 -3.57 -13.65 -1.07
CA THR A 75 -2.64 -13.96 -2.15
C THR A 75 -2.26 -12.68 -2.87
N THR A 76 -1.02 -12.57 -3.30
CA THR A 76 -0.55 -11.46 -4.13
C THR A 76 0.65 -11.86 -4.96
N GLN A 77 0.79 -11.27 -6.14
CA GLN A 77 1.99 -11.31 -6.97
C GLN A 77 2.89 -10.07 -6.74
N TYR A 78 2.43 -9.10 -5.97
CA TYR A 78 3.17 -7.88 -5.66
C TYR A 78 3.96 -8.04 -4.37
N LEU A 79 5.27 -8.24 -4.46
CA LEU A 79 6.14 -8.42 -3.28
C LEU A 79 6.06 -7.24 -2.31
N VAL A 80 5.93 -6.01 -2.84
CA VAL A 80 5.77 -4.79 -2.02
C VAL A 80 4.51 -4.87 -1.14
N GLU A 81 3.41 -5.46 -1.63
CA GLU A 81 2.20 -5.65 -0.83
C GLU A 81 2.45 -6.58 0.35
N ALA A 82 3.10 -7.73 0.08
CA ALA A 82 3.45 -8.67 1.14
C ALA A 82 4.40 -8.04 2.18
N GLU A 83 5.40 -7.27 1.75
CA GLU A 83 6.31 -6.56 2.65
C GLU A 83 5.61 -5.53 3.53
N GLU A 84 4.59 -4.84 3.00
CA GLU A 84 3.90 -3.75 3.68
C GLU A 84 2.86 -4.20 4.69
N ILE A 85 2.14 -5.30 4.41
CA ILE A 85 0.95 -5.63 5.20
C ILE A 85 0.95 -7.01 5.84
N ALA A 86 1.89 -7.90 5.50
CA ALA A 86 1.89 -9.26 6.02
C ALA A 86 2.76 -9.40 7.28
N ASP A 87 2.21 -10.06 8.32
CA ASP A 87 2.97 -10.50 9.49
C ASP A 87 3.84 -11.72 9.16
N ARG A 88 3.33 -12.62 8.31
CA ARG A 88 4.01 -13.82 7.83
C ARG A 88 3.75 -13.99 6.33
N ILE A 89 4.75 -14.47 5.63
CA ILE A 89 4.75 -14.65 4.18
C ILE A 89 5.09 -16.10 3.86
N ALA A 90 4.29 -16.73 2.98
CA ALA A 90 4.61 -18.02 2.38
C ALA A 90 4.87 -17.81 0.89
N ILE A 91 6.03 -18.24 0.41
CA ILE A 91 6.39 -18.18 -1.01
C ILE A 91 5.96 -19.47 -1.71
N LEU A 92 5.03 -19.33 -2.65
CA LEU A 92 4.51 -20.43 -3.48
C LEU A 92 5.19 -20.41 -4.85
N HIS A 93 5.62 -21.61 -5.30
CA HIS A 93 6.15 -21.79 -6.65
C HIS A 93 5.80 -23.20 -7.14
N GLU A 94 5.29 -23.31 -8.36
CA GLU A 94 4.88 -24.59 -8.99
C GLU A 94 3.99 -25.47 -8.08
N GLY A 95 3.03 -24.84 -7.37
CA GLY A 95 2.09 -25.54 -6.50
C GLY A 95 2.70 -26.04 -5.18
N ARG A 96 3.89 -25.60 -4.82
CA ARG A 96 4.57 -25.96 -3.56
C ARG A 96 4.98 -24.72 -2.78
N THR A 97 4.89 -24.79 -1.46
CA THR A 97 5.48 -23.77 -0.58
C THR A 97 6.98 -23.99 -0.52
N LEU A 98 7.76 -23.02 -1.03
CA LEU A 98 9.23 -23.04 -0.97
C LEU A 98 9.74 -22.71 0.43
N THR A 99 9.16 -21.70 1.05
CA THR A 99 9.53 -21.24 2.40
C THR A 99 8.41 -20.39 2.98
N GLU A 100 8.39 -20.27 4.29
CA GLU A 100 7.49 -19.36 5.02
C GLU A 100 8.20 -18.73 6.21
N GLY A 101 7.76 -17.56 6.60
CA GLY A 101 8.32 -16.84 7.75
C GLY A 101 7.89 -15.38 7.79
N THR A 102 8.41 -14.65 8.76
CA THR A 102 8.35 -13.19 8.77
C THR A 102 9.26 -12.62 7.69
N LEU A 103 9.02 -11.38 7.28
CA LEU A 103 9.88 -10.69 6.31
C LEU A 103 11.37 -10.71 6.73
N ALA A 104 11.63 -10.51 8.04
CA ALA A 104 13.00 -10.52 8.58
C ALA A 104 13.66 -11.91 8.48
N GLU A 105 12.91 -12.98 8.73
CA GLU A 105 13.39 -14.36 8.57
C GLU A 105 13.70 -14.68 7.12
N LEU A 106 12.80 -14.31 6.20
CA LEU A 106 13.00 -14.55 4.76
C LEU A 106 14.20 -13.76 4.21
N LYS A 107 14.39 -12.51 4.62
CA LYS A 107 15.57 -11.70 4.22
C LYS A 107 16.89 -12.29 4.69
N ARG A 108 16.92 -13.06 5.78
CA ARG A 108 18.12 -13.75 6.27
C ARG A 108 18.53 -14.97 5.45
N LEU A 109 17.63 -15.50 4.61
CA LEU A 109 17.94 -16.61 3.71
C LEU A 109 18.91 -16.19 2.59
N LEU A 110 18.99 -14.89 2.31
CA LEU A 110 19.92 -14.34 1.34
C LEU A 110 21.22 -13.90 2.07
N PRO A 111 22.39 -14.12 1.44
CA PRO A 111 23.63 -13.54 1.97
C PRO A 111 23.47 -12.01 2.03
N PRO A 112 24.11 -11.34 3.01
CA PRO A 112 24.05 -9.88 3.10
C PRO A 112 24.54 -9.30 1.77
N THR A 113 23.64 -8.62 1.06
CA THR A 113 23.98 -7.91 -0.17
C THR A 113 25.04 -6.87 0.19
N LYS A 114 26.20 -6.92 -0.47
CA LYS A 114 27.16 -5.82 -0.41
C LYS A 114 26.38 -4.58 -0.85
N VAL A 115 26.26 -3.61 0.04
CA VAL A 115 25.73 -2.30 -0.31
C VAL A 115 26.81 -1.68 -1.20
N GLU A 116 26.71 -1.83 -2.51
CA GLU A 116 27.39 -0.95 -3.44
C GLU A 116 26.70 0.40 -3.29
N TYR A 117 27.41 1.35 -2.73
CA TYR A 117 27.04 2.76 -2.85
C TYR A 117 27.16 3.12 -4.34
N VAL A 118 26.10 2.90 -5.10
CA VAL A 118 25.95 3.53 -6.41
C VAL A 118 25.76 5.01 -6.08
N GLU A 119 26.78 5.82 -6.29
CA GLU A 119 26.65 7.27 -6.35
C GLU A 119 25.57 7.55 -7.41
N LYS A 120 24.34 7.81 -6.94
CA LYS A 120 23.24 8.13 -7.83
C LYS A 120 23.56 9.49 -8.41
N GLN A 121 23.99 9.51 -9.67
CA GLN A 121 24.17 10.79 -10.35
C GLN A 121 22.86 11.57 -10.28
N PRO A 122 22.92 12.89 -9.99
CA PRO A 122 21.75 13.72 -9.92
C PRO A 122 20.88 13.55 -11.17
N THR A 123 19.61 13.31 -10.98
CA THR A 123 18.68 13.23 -12.09
C THR A 123 18.42 14.64 -12.64
N LEU A 124 17.90 14.73 -13.87
CA LEU A 124 17.47 16.03 -14.43
C LEU A 124 16.42 16.70 -13.55
N GLU A 125 15.61 15.94 -12.83
CA GLU A 125 14.63 16.44 -11.86
C GLU A 125 15.30 17.07 -10.65
N ASP A 126 16.37 16.46 -10.11
CA ASP A 126 17.15 17.01 -9.00
C ASP A 126 17.82 18.32 -9.42
N VAL A 127 18.36 18.40 -10.65
CA VAL A 127 18.94 19.62 -11.22
C VAL A 127 17.86 20.71 -11.37
N PHE A 128 16.69 20.37 -11.89
CA PHE A 128 15.58 21.29 -12.10
C PHE A 128 15.10 21.89 -10.77
N LEU A 129 14.90 21.05 -9.75
CA LEU A 129 14.48 21.50 -8.41
C LEU A 129 15.54 22.38 -7.74
N ALA A 130 16.83 22.08 -7.91
CA ALA A 130 17.91 22.90 -7.39
C ALA A 130 17.95 24.30 -8.06
N LEU A 131 17.71 24.36 -9.36
CA LEU A 131 17.68 25.63 -10.12
C LEU A 131 16.49 26.51 -9.73
N ILE A 132 15.29 25.94 -9.58
CA ILE A 132 14.09 26.70 -9.17
C ILE A 132 14.21 27.15 -7.71
N GLY A 133 14.72 26.32 -6.81
CA GLY A 133 14.94 26.65 -5.42
C GLY A 133 15.92 27.82 -5.23
N SER A 134 16.94 27.93 -6.08
CA SER A 134 17.89 29.04 -6.03
C SER A 134 17.35 30.35 -6.62
N THR A 135 16.35 30.30 -7.51
CA THR A 135 15.74 31.50 -8.11
C THR A 135 14.80 32.21 -7.14
N ASN A 136 14.19 31.48 -6.20
CA ASN A 136 13.31 32.05 -5.17
C ASN A 136 14.05 32.65 -3.96
N ALA A 137 15.34 32.40 -3.81
CA ALA A 137 16.16 32.95 -2.73
C ALA A 137 16.79 34.33 -3.09
N GLY A 138 16.68 34.75 -4.34
CA GLY A 138 17.34 35.97 -4.85
C GLY A 138 16.48 37.25 -4.90
N THR A 139 15.20 37.20 -4.51
CA THR A 139 14.28 38.33 -4.71
C THR A 139 13.80 39.02 -3.42
N SER A 140 14.46 38.77 -2.30
CA SER A 140 14.06 39.38 -1.04
C SER A 140 15.16 40.22 -0.34
N ASN A 141 15.97 40.97 -1.11
CA ASN A 141 16.85 41.98 -0.52
C ASN A 141 17.12 43.08 -1.53
N THR A 142 16.16 43.98 -1.75
CA THR A 142 16.45 45.39 -2.16
C THR A 142 15.15 46.19 -2.04
N GLU A 143 14.85 46.70 -0.86
CA GLU A 143 14.05 47.89 -0.64
C GLU A 143 14.01 48.17 0.87
N GLU A 144 15.06 48.83 1.37
CA GLU A 144 15.02 49.72 2.53
C GLU A 144 16.38 50.40 2.62
N GLN A 145 16.50 51.57 1.97
CA GLN A 145 17.30 52.72 2.40
C GLN A 145 17.23 53.80 1.32
N GLU A 146 16.26 54.74 1.47
CA GLU A 146 16.45 56.18 1.39
C GLU A 146 15.19 56.87 1.89
#